data_004251fb941a6d9be4f73baad5ad953b
#
_entry.id   004251fb941a6d9be4f73baad5ad953b
#
_cell.length_a   1.000
_cell.length_b   1.000
_cell.length_c   1.000
_cell.angle_alpha   90.00
_cell.angle_beta   90.00
_cell.angle_gamma   90.00
#
_symmetry.space_group_name_H-M   'P 1'
#
loop_
_entity.id
_entity.type
_entity.pdbx_description
1 polymer ?
#
loop_
_entity_poly.entity_id
_entity_poly.type
_entity_poly.pdbx_seq_one_letter_code
_entity_poly.pdbx_strand_id
1 'polypeptide(L)'
;MSEFWISYEMIAQRYGPGYQGYPLFGAVHLGELEAVAVCILLTARWYRRSPERTRRRILWGVTVLLLADEAVLVIAMLATGQWNWSYLPLHLCSIHIFLCTTCTLTGKDWCKEELYALCAPGAAIALLCPGWLGTKAWSLINLHSVTLHGLLVLYPVLLVAGGFRPQVRRLPAVLAFLFGSALPIYFLNKVLYTNFYFLNGPTSSPVTALFTQWFGEQWYLLGFLPAVALVLAGMYLPWYIHRKK
;
A
#
# COMPACT_ATOMS: atom_id res chain seq x y z
N MET A 1 -12.85 -25.38 -7.68
CA MET A 1 -11.85 -24.31 -7.74
C MET A 1 -10.90 -24.46 -6.57
N SER A 2 -9.59 -24.42 -6.77
CA SER A 2 -8.64 -24.56 -5.65
C SER A 2 -8.75 -23.34 -4.73
N GLU A 3 -8.49 -23.53 -3.44
CA GLU A 3 -8.56 -22.48 -2.42
C GLU A 3 -7.53 -21.35 -2.65
N PHE A 4 -6.57 -21.57 -3.52
CA PHE A 4 -5.57 -20.58 -3.93
C PHE A 4 -6.21 -19.39 -4.69
N TRP A 5 -7.21 -19.67 -5.56
CA TRP A 5 -7.83 -18.65 -6.42
C TRP A 5 -9.10 -18.00 -5.84
N ILE A 6 -9.35 -18.17 -4.55
CA ILE A 6 -10.60 -17.74 -3.92
C ILE A 6 -10.60 -16.23 -3.65
N SER A 7 -11.68 -15.53 -4.05
CA SER A 7 -11.89 -14.10 -3.79
C SER A 7 -12.39 -13.83 -2.36
N TYR A 8 -12.39 -12.58 -1.94
CA TYR A 8 -12.96 -12.17 -0.65
C TYR A 8 -14.44 -12.57 -0.51
N GLU A 9 -15.21 -12.38 -1.57
CA GLU A 9 -16.63 -12.69 -1.60
C GLU A 9 -16.88 -14.19 -1.48
N MET A 10 -16.07 -14.98 -2.19
CA MET A 10 -16.13 -16.45 -2.12
C MET A 10 -15.70 -16.98 -0.76
N ILE A 11 -14.75 -16.34 -0.09
CA ILE A 11 -14.36 -16.71 1.28
C ILE A 11 -15.56 -16.52 2.21
N ALA A 12 -16.22 -15.37 2.16
CA ALA A 12 -17.39 -15.07 2.99
C ALA A 12 -18.54 -16.06 2.73
N GLN A 13 -18.79 -16.41 1.46
CA GLN A 13 -19.81 -17.39 1.08
C GLN A 13 -19.48 -18.81 1.54
N ARG A 14 -18.22 -19.23 1.43
CA ARG A 14 -17.81 -20.62 1.68
C ARG A 14 -17.60 -20.94 3.15
N TYR A 15 -17.03 -19.99 3.91
CA TYR A 15 -16.64 -20.20 5.30
C TYR A 15 -17.53 -19.44 6.30
N GLY A 16 -18.45 -18.61 5.79
CA GLY A 16 -19.35 -17.80 6.61
C GLY A 16 -18.69 -16.51 7.15
N PRO A 17 -19.52 -15.61 7.74
CA PRO A 17 -19.07 -14.29 8.18
C PRO A 17 -18.11 -14.30 9.38
N GLY A 18 -17.95 -15.44 10.05
CA GLY A 18 -17.04 -15.60 11.19
C GLY A 18 -15.63 -16.10 10.82
N TYR A 19 -15.34 -16.32 9.55
CA TYR A 19 -14.03 -16.80 9.13
C TYR A 19 -12.95 -15.71 9.33
N GLN A 20 -11.93 -16.03 10.11
CA GLN A 20 -10.89 -15.06 10.50
C GLN A 20 -9.55 -15.24 9.76
N GLY A 21 -9.44 -16.26 8.87
CA GLY A 21 -8.19 -16.54 8.15
C GLY A 21 -7.05 -16.91 9.11
N TYR A 22 -6.11 -16.00 9.32
CA TYR A 22 -5.00 -16.17 10.26
C TYR A 22 -4.86 -14.95 11.19
N PRO A 23 -4.36 -15.16 12.44
CA PRO A 23 -4.35 -14.11 13.44
C PRO A 23 -3.29 -13.04 13.17
N LEU A 24 -3.61 -11.80 13.52
CA LEU A 24 -2.66 -10.69 13.56
C LEU A 24 -1.48 -11.06 14.48
N PHE A 25 -0.26 -10.83 14.00
CA PHE A 25 1.01 -11.24 14.66
C PHE A 25 1.14 -12.73 14.98
N GLY A 26 0.30 -13.59 14.38
CA GLY A 26 0.52 -15.03 14.38
C GLY A 26 1.71 -15.45 13.53
N ALA A 27 2.07 -16.72 13.56
CA ALA A 27 3.27 -17.24 12.87
C ALA A 27 3.31 -16.92 11.38
N VAL A 28 2.16 -16.99 10.68
CA VAL A 28 2.08 -16.66 9.23
C VAL A 28 2.39 -15.18 9.03
N HIS A 29 1.69 -14.29 9.74
CA HIS A 29 1.88 -12.86 9.60
C HIS A 29 3.31 -12.40 9.97
N LEU A 30 3.87 -12.93 11.06
CA LEU A 30 5.25 -12.63 11.45
C LEU A 30 6.25 -13.12 10.41
N GLY A 31 6.05 -14.31 9.84
CA GLY A 31 6.87 -14.83 8.75
C GLY A 31 6.79 -13.97 7.48
N GLU A 32 5.60 -13.46 7.13
CA GLU A 32 5.41 -12.51 6.04
C GLU A 32 6.18 -11.21 6.27
N LEU A 33 6.06 -10.62 7.48
CA LEU A 33 6.78 -9.40 7.86
C LEU A 33 8.30 -9.60 7.84
N GLU A 34 8.79 -10.72 8.37
CA GLU A 34 10.20 -11.07 8.35
C GLU A 34 10.73 -11.20 6.92
N ALA A 35 10.02 -11.95 6.07
CA ALA A 35 10.41 -12.13 4.67
C ALA A 35 10.48 -10.79 3.93
N VAL A 36 9.47 -9.93 4.09
CA VAL A 36 9.45 -8.58 3.51
C VAL A 36 10.61 -7.73 4.03
N ALA A 37 10.84 -7.72 5.35
CA ALA A 37 11.92 -6.94 5.96
C ALA A 37 13.30 -7.40 5.47
N VAL A 38 13.55 -8.70 5.40
CA VAL A 38 14.80 -9.27 4.88
C VAL A 38 15.00 -8.89 3.42
N CYS A 39 13.96 -9.03 2.58
CA CYS A 39 14.03 -8.63 1.17
C CYS A 39 14.35 -7.14 1.02
N ILE A 40 13.71 -6.27 1.79
CA ILE A 40 13.95 -4.82 1.77
C ILE A 40 15.41 -4.52 2.17
N LEU A 41 15.88 -5.08 3.28
CA LEU A 41 17.23 -4.84 3.81
C LEU A 41 18.30 -5.31 2.83
N LEU A 42 18.17 -6.53 2.30
CA LEU A 42 19.15 -7.08 1.35
C LEU A 42 19.19 -6.30 0.05
N THR A 43 18.00 -5.95 -0.50
CA THR A 43 17.89 -5.19 -1.74
C THR A 43 18.43 -3.76 -1.56
N ALA A 44 18.10 -3.09 -0.45
CA ALA A 44 18.61 -1.74 -0.16
C ALA A 44 20.12 -1.74 0.03
N ARG A 45 20.69 -2.77 0.71
CA ARG A 45 22.15 -2.92 0.87
C ARG A 45 22.84 -3.13 -0.49
N TRP A 46 22.29 -3.98 -1.34
CA TRP A 46 22.81 -4.21 -2.70
C TRP A 46 22.70 -2.93 -3.54
N TYR A 47 21.54 -2.27 -3.53
CA TYR A 47 21.28 -1.02 -4.24
C TYR A 47 22.28 0.08 -3.87
N ARG A 48 22.56 0.28 -2.58
CA ARG A 48 23.52 1.29 -2.11
C ARG A 48 24.94 1.08 -2.64
N ARG A 49 25.34 -0.18 -2.85
CA ARG A 49 26.68 -0.55 -3.32
C ARG A 49 26.78 -0.63 -4.85
N SER A 50 25.66 -0.58 -5.52
CA SER A 50 25.60 -0.75 -6.98
C SER A 50 25.90 0.55 -7.71
N PRO A 51 26.51 0.47 -8.92
CA PRO A 51 26.66 1.60 -9.82
C PRO A 51 25.29 2.08 -10.33
N GLU A 52 25.22 3.33 -10.80
CA GLU A 52 23.96 3.99 -11.22
C GLU A 52 23.15 3.17 -12.24
N ARG A 53 23.81 2.56 -13.22
CA ARG A 53 23.15 1.69 -14.21
C ARG A 53 22.41 0.52 -13.56
N THR A 54 23.02 -0.10 -12.54
CA THR A 54 22.41 -1.21 -11.80
C THR A 54 21.28 -0.71 -10.92
N ARG A 55 21.44 0.43 -10.24
CA ARG A 55 20.38 1.06 -9.45
C ARG A 55 19.14 1.32 -10.29
N ARG A 56 19.31 1.88 -11.47
CA ARG A 56 18.21 2.11 -12.41
C ARG A 56 17.52 0.80 -12.82
N ARG A 57 18.29 -0.28 -13.08
CA ARG A 57 17.73 -1.60 -13.38
C ARG A 57 16.92 -2.18 -12.22
N ILE A 58 17.39 -2.00 -10.98
CA ILE A 58 16.67 -2.45 -9.77
C ILE A 58 15.34 -1.71 -9.65
N LEU A 59 15.29 -0.38 -9.80
CA LEU A 59 14.04 0.38 -9.78
C LEU A 59 13.08 -0.08 -10.88
N TRP A 60 13.58 -0.31 -12.10
CA TRP A 60 12.77 -0.89 -13.16
C TRP A 60 12.23 -2.28 -12.83
N GLY A 61 13.07 -3.13 -12.22
CA GLY A 61 12.66 -4.46 -11.77
C GLY A 61 11.50 -4.39 -10.76
N VAL A 62 11.62 -3.52 -9.74
CA VAL A 62 10.55 -3.30 -8.75
C VAL A 62 9.27 -2.79 -9.42
N THR A 63 9.39 -1.84 -10.35
CA THR A 63 8.24 -1.29 -11.08
C THR A 63 7.54 -2.35 -11.93
N VAL A 64 8.30 -3.17 -12.65
CA VAL A 64 7.75 -4.27 -13.46
C VAL A 64 7.06 -5.32 -12.57
N LEU A 65 7.67 -5.65 -11.43
CA LEU A 65 7.06 -6.58 -10.47
C LEU A 65 5.73 -6.04 -9.91
N LEU A 66 5.66 -4.76 -9.57
CA LEU A 66 4.42 -4.11 -9.11
C LEU A 66 3.31 -4.19 -10.17
N LEU A 67 3.63 -3.86 -11.43
CA LEU A 67 2.67 -3.92 -12.53
C LEU A 67 2.24 -5.37 -12.84
N ALA A 68 3.19 -6.32 -12.79
CA ALA A 68 2.89 -7.72 -13.04
C ALA A 68 2.03 -8.33 -11.92
N ASP A 69 2.32 -8.02 -10.67
CA ASP A 69 1.56 -8.49 -9.50
C ASP A 69 0.09 -8.03 -9.57
N GLU A 70 -0.14 -6.74 -9.84
CA GLU A 70 -1.49 -6.19 -10.05
C GLU A 70 -2.20 -6.84 -11.26
N ALA A 71 -1.49 -6.99 -12.38
CA ALA A 71 -2.04 -7.62 -13.57
C ALA A 71 -2.42 -9.08 -13.33
N VAL A 72 -1.60 -9.84 -12.61
CA VAL A 72 -1.88 -11.24 -12.25
C VAL A 72 -3.16 -11.34 -11.42
N LEU A 73 -3.36 -10.47 -10.43
CA LEU A 73 -4.60 -10.46 -9.64
C LEU A 73 -5.81 -10.21 -10.53
N VAL A 74 -5.80 -9.14 -11.34
CA VAL A 74 -6.93 -8.78 -12.22
C VAL A 74 -7.24 -9.90 -13.21
N ILE A 75 -6.21 -10.45 -13.88
CA ILE A 75 -6.37 -11.55 -14.84
C ILE A 75 -6.94 -12.79 -14.16
N ALA A 76 -6.45 -13.12 -12.97
CA ALA A 76 -6.94 -14.29 -12.23
C ALA A 76 -8.40 -14.13 -11.82
N MET A 77 -8.82 -12.95 -11.35
CA MET A 77 -10.23 -12.69 -10.99
C MET A 77 -11.13 -12.76 -12.22
N LEU A 78 -10.70 -12.23 -13.36
CA LEU A 78 -11.42 -12.35 -14.64
C LEU A 78 -11.51 -13.81 -15.10
N ALA A 79 -10.40 -14.53 -15.12
CA ALA A 79 -10.33 -15.92 -15.60
C ALA A 79 -11.14 -16.89 -14.73
N THR A 80 -11.31 -16.60 -13.46
CA THR A 80 -12.09 -17.42 -12.52
C THR A 80 -13.54 -16.98 -12.37
N GLY A 81 -13.97 -15.93 -13.09
CA GLY A 81 -15.33 -15.38 -13.01
C GLY A 81 -15.65 -14.69 -11.67
N GLN A 82 -14.63 -14.33 -10.90
CA GLN A 82 -14.77 -13.70 -9.58
C GLN A 82 -14.52 -12.18 -9.61
N TRP A 83 -14.31 -11.63 -10.80
CA TRP A 83 -14.05 -10.21 -10.96
C TRP A 83 -15.26 -9.35 -10.59
N ASN A 84 -15.02 -8.24 -9.91
CA ASN A 84 -15.97 -7.16 -9.69
C ASN A 84 -15.23 -5.79 -9.69
N TRP A 85 -15.99 -4.70 -9.60
CA TRP A 85 -15.43 -3.34 -9.67
C TRP A 85 -14.42 -3.03 -8.56
N SER A 86 -14.46 -3.73 -7.41
CA SER A 86 -13.49 -3.52 -6.32
C SER A 86 -12.07 -4.00 -6.66
N TYR A 87 -11.91 -4.80 -7.72
CA TYR A 87 -10.60 -5.21 -8.24
C TYR A 87 -9.98 -4.22 -9.25
N LEU A 88 -10.62 -3.07 -9.50
CA LEU A 88 -9.94 -2.00 -10.23
C LEU A 88 -8.77 -1.45 -9.41
N PRO A 89 -7.64 -1.11 -10.06
CA PRO A 89 -6.44 -0.59 -9.38
C PRO A 89 -6.61 0.87 -8.95
N LEU A 90 -7.64 1.15 -8.14
CA LEU A 90 -8.04 2.48 -7.69
C LEU A 90 -7.92 2.69 -6.19
N HIS A 91 -7.48 1.69 -5.43
CA HIS A 91 -7.00 1.92 -4.07
C HIS A 91 -5.75 2.80 -4.08
N LEU A 92 -5.50 3.53 -3.01
CA LEU A 92 -4.32 4.40 -2.90
C LEU A 92 -3.03 3.62 -3.18
N CYS A 93 -2.93 2.38 -2.69
CA CYS A 93 -1.78 1.50 -2.94
C CYS A 93 -1.62 1.17 -4.43
N SER A 94 -2.71 0.82 -5.13
CA SER A 94 -2.65 0.54 -6.57
C SER A 94 -2.33 1.80 -7.39
N ILE A 95 -2.81 2.98 -6.99
CA ILE A 95 -2.44 4.25 -7.62
C ILE A 95 -0.93 4.52 -7.47
N HIS A 96 -0.34 4.15 -6.33
CA HIS A 96 1.10 4.27 -6.13
C HIS A 96 1.94 3.36 -7.06
N ILE A 97 1.39 2.28 -7.61
CA ILE A 97 2.05 1.49 -8.67
C ILE A 97 2.32 2.38 -9.89
N PHE A 98 1.30 3.12 -10.34
CA PHE A 98 1.42 4.03 -11.48
C PHE A 98 2.36 5.21 -11.15
N LEU A 99 2.38 5.63 -9.89
CA LEU A 99 3.29 6.67 -9.45
C LEU A 99 4.76 6.18 -9.39
N CYS A 100 5.01 4.93 -8.96
CA CYS A 100 6.33 4.28 -9.07
C CYS A 100 6.78 4.21 -10.54
N THR A 101 5.85 3.83 -11.44
CA THR A 101 6.12 3.81 -12.88
C THR A 101 6.49 5.19 -13.40
N THR A 102 5.70 6.21 -13.07
CA THR A 102 5.96 7.61 -13.44
C THR A 102 7.30 8.09 -12.88
N CYS A 103 7.63 7.74 -11.66
CA CYS A 103 8.90 8.06 -11.01
C CYS A 103 10.08 7.40 -11.72
N THR A 104 9.96 6.12 -12.09
CA THR A 104 11.00 5.37 -12.80
C THR A 104 11.25 5.94 -14.21
N LEU A 105 10.20 6.36 -14.90
CA LEU A 105 10.27 6.95 -16.25
C LEU A 105 10.84 8.36 -16.23
N THR A 106 10.40 9.20 -15.30
CA THR A 106 10.65 10.65 -15.33
C THR A 106 11.72 11.13 -14.36
N GLY A 107 11.97 10.38 -13.28
CA GLY A 107 12.87 10.78 -12.20
C GLY A 107 12.44 12.04 -11.43
N LYS A 108 11.20 12.54 -11.65
CA LYS A 108 10.73 13.79 -11.07
C LYS A 108 10.65 13.74 -9.55
N ASP A 109 11.14 14.77 -8.90
CA ASP A 109 11.22 14.82 -7.43
C ASP A 109 9.86 14.86 -6.73
N TRP A 110 8.82 15.40 -7.36
CA TRP A 110 7.48 15.38 -6.77
C TRP A 110 6.93 13.96 -6.61
N CYS A 111 7.21 13.06 -7.59
CA CYS A 111 6.85 11.65 -7.47
C CYS A 111 7.61 10.97 -6.31
N LYS A 112 8.91 11.27 -6.19
CA LYS A 112 9.73 10.72 -5.10
C LYS A 112 9.22 11.17 -3.73
N GLU A 113 8.83 12.45 -3.64
CA GLU A 113 8.29 13.04 -2.41
C GLU A 113 7.00 12.37 -1.99
N GLU A 114 6.09 12.19 -2.95
CA GLU A 114 4.79 11.55 -2.76
C GLU A 114 4.96 10.09 -2.32
N LEU A 115 5.81 9.33 -3.03
CA LEU A 115 6.13 7.95 -2.67
C LEU A 115 6.78 7.82 -1.30
N TYR A 116 7.60 8.78 -0.89
CA TYR A 116 8.17 8.83 0.44
C TYR A 116 7.13 9.15 1.50
N ALA A 117 6.32 10.19 1.28
CA ALA A 117 5.44 10.77 2.29
C ALA A 117 4.17 9.94 2.56
N LEU A 118 3.56 9.35 1.53
CA LEU A 118 2.30 8.61 1.65
C LEU A 118 2.45 7.13 1.33
N CYS A 119 3.15 6.77 0.24
CA CYS A 119 3.26 5.37 -0.17
C CYS A 119 4.01 4.53 0.88
N ALA A 120 5.22 4.94 1.27
CA ALA A 120 6.03 4.18 2.23
C ALA A 120 5.30 3.92 3.56
N PRO A 121 4.81 4.95 4.28
CA PRO A 121 4.15 4.73 5.55
C PRO A 121 2.79 4.04 5.38
N GLY A 122 2.02 4.36 4.34
CA GLY A 122 0.73 3.72 4.08
C GLY A 122 0.88 2.22 3.85
N ALA A 123 1.83 1.81 3.02
CA ALA A 123 2.12 0.41 2.76
C ALA A 123 2.70 -0.30 4.00
N ALA A 124 3.55 0.37 4.79
CA ALA A 124 4.06 -0.18 6.04
C ALA A 124 2.94 -0.40 7.08
N ILE A 125 2.02 0.55 7.22
CA ILE A 125 0.85 0.40 8.10
C ILE A 125 -0.03 -0.74 7.61
N ALA A 126 -0.24 -0.88 6.30
CA ALA A 126 -1.02 -1.98 5.74
C ALA A 126 -0.38 -3.35 6.00
N LEU A 127 0.95 -3.46 5.99
CA LEU A 127 1.66 -4.69 6.39
C LEU A 127 1.53 -4.97 7.89
N LEU A 128 1.62 -3.96 8.74
CA LEU A 128 1.54 -4.12 10.21
C LEU A 128 0.11 -4.37 10.70
N CYS A 129 -0.89 -3.79 10.04
CA CYS A 129 -2.30 -3.87 10.38
C CYS A 129 -3.13 -4.27 9.14
N PRO A 130 -2.90 -5.48 8.57
CA PRO A 130 -3.45 -5.86 7.29
C PRO A 130 -4.97 -6.00 7.31
N GLY A 131 -5.62 -5.45 6.28
CA GLY A 131 -7.05 -5.64 6.04
C GLY A 131 -7.39 -6.99 5.41
N TRP A 132 -6.38 -7.79 5.03
CA TRP A 132 -6.54 -9.09 4.35
C TRP A 132 -6.36 -10.30 5.27
N LEU A 133 -6.30 -10.13 6.59
CA LEU A 133 -6.21 -11.26 7.55
C LEU A 133 -7.36 -12.26 7.42
N GLY A 134 -8.54 -11.80 6.95
CA GLY A 134 -9.67 -12.67 6.65
C GLY A 134 -9.51 -13.53 5.40
N THR A 135 -8.38 -13.47 4.69
CA THR A 135 -8.09 -14.36 3.58
C THR A 135 -7.40 -15.63 4.05
N LYS A 136 -7.38 -16.65 3.20
CA LYS A 136 -6.59 -17.84 3.47
C LYS A 136 -5.10 -17.53 3.29
N ALA A 137 -4.27 -17.93 4.24
CA ALA A 137 -2.82 -17.87 4.11
C ALA A 137 -2.36 -18.54 2.79
N TRP A 138 -1.44 -17.90 2.09
CA TRP A 138 -0.88 -18.37 0.81
C TRP A 138 -1.88 -18.42 -0.35
N SER A 139 -3.10 -17.84 -0.21
CA SER A 139 -3.98 -17.59 -1.35
C SER A 139 -3.41 -16.50 -2.26
N LEU A 140 -3.88 -16.43 -3.51
CA LEU A 140 -3.44 -15.40 -4.45
C LEU A 140 -3.62 -13.98 -3.87
N ILE A 141 -4.77 -13.70 -3.24
CA ILE A 141 -5.06 -12.40 -2.65
C ILE A 141 -4.09 -12.08 -1.51
N ASN A 142 -3.80 -13.07 -0.65
CA ASN A 142 -2.83 -12.90 0.43
C ASN A 142 -1.43 -12.61 -0.12
N LEU A 143 -0.94 -13.44 -1.06
CA LEU A 143 0.37 -13.25 -1.67
C LEU A 143 0.48 -11.91 -2.40
N HIS A 144 -0.53 -11.55 -3.20
CA HIS A 144 -0.62 -10.25 -3.85
C HIS A 144 -0.53 -9.12 -2.82
N SER A 145 -1.35 -9.16 -1.77
CA SER A 145 -1.40 -8.10 -0.77
C SER A 145 -0.05 -7.90 -0.07
N VAL A 146 0.61 -8.99 0.33
CA VAL A 146 1.94 -8.93 0.98
C VAL A 146 3.01 -8.46 0.01
N THR A 147 3.03 -8.99 -1.22
CA THR A 147 4.01 -8.63 -2.26
C THR A 147 3.86 -7.16 -2.68
N LEU A 148 2.64 -6.74 -2.98
CA LEU A 148 2.32 -5.36 -3.36
C LEU A 148 2.84 -4.37 -2.30
N HIS A 149 2.42 -4.54 -1.05
CA HIS A 149 2.79 -3.60 0.01
C HIS A 149 4.28 -3.67 0.36
N GLY A 150 4.89 -4.86 0.29
CA GLY A 150 6.34 -5.02 0.44
C GLY A 150 7.14 -4.26 -0.62
N LEU A 151 6.73 -4.34 -1.89
CA LEU A 151 7.35 -3.61 -2.99
C LEU A 151 7.10 -2.10 -2.91
N LEU A 152 5.91 -1.68 -2.44
CA LEU A 152 5.58 -0.27 -2.22
C LEU A 152 6.37 0.35 -1.06
N VAL A 153 6.79 -0.42 -0.05
CA VAL A 153 7.75 0.04 0.96
C VAL A 153 9.17 0.04 0.40
N LEU A 154 9.54 -1.00 -0.34
CA LEU A 154 10.89 -1.14 -0.91
C LEU A 154 11.23 0.03 -1.83
N TYR A 155 10.34 0.43 -2.72
CA TYR A 155 10.63 1.45 -3.74
C TYR A 155 11.10 2.79 -3.11
N PRO A 156 10.35 3.45 -2.19
CA PRO A 156 10.82 4.67 -1.53
C PRO A 156 12.06 4.46 -0.65
N VAL A 157 12.23 3.30 -0.03
CA VAL A 157 13.48 2.95 0.68
C VAL A 157 14.67 2.99 -0.26
N LEU A 158 14.54 2.46 -1.49
CA LEU A 158 15.60 2.53 -2.50
C LEU A 158 15.87 3.97 -2.94
N LEU A 159 14.86 4.82 -3.09
CA LEU A 159 15.06 6.23 -3.41
C LEU A 159 15.90 6.94 -2.35
N VAL A 160 15.56 6.76 -1.07
CA VAL A 160 16.34 7.32 0.05
C VAL A 160 17.74 6.74 0.12
N ALA A 161 17.89 5.43 -0.06
CA ALA A 161 19.18 4.75 -0.12
C ALA A 161 20.05 5.24 -1.29
N GLY A 162 19.41 5.68 -2.38
CA GLY A 162 20.04 6.28 -3.57
C GLY A 162 20.40 7.76 -3.41
N GLY A 163 20.09 8.37 -2.27
CA GLY A 163 20.45 9.76 -1.98
C GLY A 163 19.30 10.76 -2.08
N PHE A 164 18.07 10.32 -2.37
CA PHE A 164 16.91 11.20 -2.29
C PHE A 164 16.76 11.75 -0.86
N ARG A 165 16.48 13.05 -0.76
CA ARG A 165 16.28 13.76 0.51
C ARG A 165 14.91 14.44 0.51
N PRO A 166 13.98 13.99 1.36
CA PRO A 166 12.65 14.58 1.47
C PRO A 166 12.70 16.04 1.91
N GLN A 167 11.73 16.84 1.46
CA GLN A 167 11.68 18.26 1.71
C GLN A 167 10.30 18.69 2.22
N VAL A 168 10.22 19.12 3.48
CA VAL A 168 8.96 19.58 4.13
C VAL A 168 8.21 20.63 3.29
N ARG A 169 8.93 21.48 2.55
CA ARG A 169 8.31 22.49 1.67
C ARG A 169 7.43 21.90 0.57
N ARG A 170 7.54 20.61 0.26
CA ARG A 170 6.74 19.92 -0.76
C ARG A 170 5.48 19.26 -0.18
N LEU A 171 5.31 19.25 1.14
CA LEU A 171 4.12 18.72 1.81
C LEU A 171 2.79 19.24 1.26
N PRO A 172 2.63 20.55 0.95
CA PRO A 172 1.39 21.03 0.35
C PRO A 172 1.03 20.32 -0.96
N ALA A 173 2.02 20.00 -1.80
CA ALA A 173 1.79 19.24 -3.04
C ALA A 173 1.39 17.78 -2.78
N VAL A 174 1.99 17.15 -1.76
CA VAL A 174 1.63 15.79 -1.31
C VAL A 174 0.18 15.75 -0.82
N LEU A 175 -0.22 16.71 0.02
CA LEU A 175 -1.60 16.82 0.49
C LEU A 175 -2.58 17.13 -0.64
N ALA A 176 -2.19 18.01 -1.57
CA ALA A 176 -2.99 18.30 -2.76
C ALA A 176 -3.21 17.05 -3.63
N PHE A 177 -2.21 16.19 -3.77
CA PHE A 177 -2.35 14.90 -4.45
C PHE A 177 -3.32 13.98 -3.70
N LEU A 178 -3.15 13.83 -2.38
CA LEU A 178 -4.00 12.97 -1.56
C LEU A 178 -5.48 13.39 -1.65
N PHE A 179 -5.78 14.65 -1.36
CA PHE A 179 -7.16 15.14 -1.38
C PHE A 179 -7.70 15.29 -2.80
N GLY A 180 -6.85 15.69 -3.76
CA GLY A 180 -7.23 15.83 -5.16
C GLY A 180 -7.56 14.50 -5.82
N SER A 181 -6.89 13.40 -5.44
CA SER A 181 -7.23 12.05 -5.89
C SER A 181 -8.41 11.45 -5.11
N ALA A 182 -8.54 11.74 -3.82
CA ALA A 182 -9.64 11.23 -3.01
C ALA A 182 -11.02 11.74 -3.48
N LEU A 183 -11.11 12.98 -3.94
CA LEU A 183 -12.36 13.59 -4.37
C LEU A 183 -13.03 12.85 -5.56
N PRO A 184 -12.37 12.62 -6.70
CA PRO A 184 -12.98 11.85 -7.78
C PRO A 184 -13.26 10.39 -7.37
N ILE A 185 -12.40 9.78 -6.55
CA ILE A 185 -12.60 8.43 -6.03
C ILE A 185 -13.86 8.35 -5.14
N TYR A 186 -14.13 9.36 -4.32
CA TYR A 186 -15.36 9.41 -3.53
C TYR A 186 -16.62 9.32 -4.41
N PHE A 187 -16.69 10.09 -5.49
CA PHE A 187 -17.83 10.02 -6.42
C PHE A 187 -17.88 8.69 -7.17
N LEU A 188 -16.73 8.17 -7.59
CA LEU A 188 -16.65 6.89 -8.28
C LEU A 188 -17.15 5.74 -7.38
N ASN A 189 -16.79 5.75 -6.10
CA ASN A 189 -17.32 4.78 -5.13
C ASN A 189 -18.84 4.77 -5.05
N LYS A 190 -19.51 5.95 -5.18
CA LYS A 190 -20.98 6.03 -5.18
C LYS A 190 -21.59 5.44 -6.44
N VAL A 191 -20.92 5.57 -7.60
CA VAL A 191 -21.38 5.05 -8.88
C VAL A 191 -21.16 3.55 -9.00
N LEU A 192 -19.99 3.06 -8.57
CA LEU A 192 -19.58 1.65 -8.71
C LEU A 192 -19.93 0.79 -7.50
N TYR A 193 -20.48 1.39 -6.43
CA TYR A 193 -20.72 0.70 -5.15
C TYR A 193 -19.49 0.04 -4.57
N THR A 194 -18.34 0.74 -4.67
CA THR A 194 -17.03 0.30 -4.19
C THR A 194 -16.59 1.07 -2.95
N ASN A 195 -15.43 0.73 -2.39
CA ASN A 195 -14.89 1.40 -1.20
C ASN A 195 -13.38 1.71 -1.34
N PHE A 196 -12.98 2.23 -2.50
CA PHE A 196 -11.62 2.68 -2.70
C PHE A 196 -11.24 3.79 -1.71
N TYR A 197 -10.00 3.83 -1.24
CA TYR A 197 -9.52 4.74 -0.19
C TYR A 197 -10.27 4.62 1.13
N PHE A 198 -11.14 3.62 1.27
CA PHE A 198 -12.04 3.46 2.43
C PHE A 198 -12.96 4.66 2.67
N LEU A 199 -13.36 5.36 1.61
CA LEU A 199 -14.17 6.59 1.68
C LEU A 199 -15.68 6.32 1.78
N ASN A 200 -16.13 5.09 1.53
CA ASN A 200 -17.55 4.74 1.48
C ASN A 200 -18.03 3.94 2.69
N GLY A 201 -17.17 3.63 3.64
CA GLY A 201 -17.45 2.92 4.88
C GLY A 201 -16.21 2.36 5.55
N PRO A 202 -16.26 2.09 6.86
CA PRO A 202 -15.17 1.43 7.55
C PRO A 202 -14.99 -0.01 7.03
N THR A 203 -13.80 -0.56 7.23
CA THR A 203 -13.45 -1.93 6.83
C THR A 203 -13.10 -2.78 8.06
N SER A 204 -12.81 -4.06 7.85
CA SER A 204 -12.28 -4.95 8.89
C SER A 204 -10.83 -4.64 9.30
N SER A 205 -10.17 -3.65 8.69
CA SER A 205 -8.83 -3.23 9.09
C SER A 205 -8.83 -2.72 10.54
N PRO A 206 -7.83 -3.13 11.36
CA PRO A 206 -7.71 -2.63 12.73
C PRO A 206 -7.70 -1.10 12.84
N VAL A 207 -7.14 -0.41 11.85
CA VAL A 207 -7.06 1.06 11.82
C VAL A 207 -8.44 1.69 11.66
N THR A 208 -9.24 1.22 10.69
CA THR A 208 -10.59 1.75 10.49
C THR A 208 -11.52 1.36 11.64
N ALA A 209 -11.36 0.16 12.21
CA ALA A 209 -12.10 -0.26 13.40
C ALA A 209 -11.85 0.67 14.60
N LEU A 210 -10.60 1.05 14.84
CA LEU A 210 -10.23 2.01 15.90
C LEU A 210 -10.90 3.37 15.67
N PHE A 211 -10.87 3.88 14.43
CA PHE A 211 -11.49 5.17 14.09
C PHE A 211 -13.01 5.11 14.21
N THR A 212 -13.63 3.99 13.85
CA THR A 212 -15.06 3.78 14.04
C THR A 212 -15.42 3.75 15.53
N GLN A 213 -14.60 3.14 16.37
CA GLN A 213 -14.78 3.14 17.82
C GLN A 213 -14.72 4.55 18.42
N TRP A 214 -13.83 5.42 17.91
CA TRP A 214 -13.64 6.78 18.45
C TRP A 214 -14.63 7.80 17.92
N PHE A 215 -15.00 7.69 16.63
CA PHE A 215 -15.79 8.72 15.93
C PHE A 215 -17.16 8.23 15.44
N GLY A 216 -17.45 6.91 15.57
CA GLY A 216 -18.65 6.31 14.98
C GLY A 216 -18.50 6.06 13.47
N GLU A 217 -19.44 5.26 12.92
CA GLU A 217 -19.39 4.86 11.50
C GLU A 217 -19.54 6.02 10.51
N GLN A 218 -20.22 7.09 10.90
CA GLN A 218 -20.44 8.25 10.03
C GLN A 218 -19.21 9.18 9.95
N TRP A 219 -18.41 9.22 11.01
CA TRP A 219 -17.33 10.20 11.18
C TRP A 219 -15.93 9.56 11.27
N TYR A 220 -15.80 8.24 11.05
CA TYR A 220 -14.50 7.53 11.15
C TYR A 220 -13.41 8.15 10.28
N LEU A 221 -13.76 8.81 9.16
CA LEU A 221 -12.81 9.51 8.30
C LEU A 221 -12.05 10.63 9.03
N LEU A 222 -12.64 11.21 10.08
CA LEU A 222 -11.94 12.21 10.90
C LEU A 222 -10.70 11.64 11.58
N GLY A 223 -10.66 10.34 11.87
CA GLY A 223 -9.51 9.66 12.45
C GLY A 223 -8.29 9.65 11.52
N PHE A 224 -8.49 9.71 10.21
CA PHE A 224 -7.37 9.78 9.26
C PHE A 224 -6.62 11.11 9.33
N LEU A 225 -7.26 12.23 9.69
CA LEU A 225 -6.60 13.53 9.74
C LEU A 225 -5.45 13.58 10.75
N PRO A 226 -5.66 13.27 12.05
CA PRO A 226 -4.55 13.22 13.01
C PRO A 226 -3.58 12.08 12.70
N ALA A 227 -4.03 10.95 12.16
CA ALA A 227 -3.15 9.85 11.78
C ALA A 227 -2.19 10.25 10.67
N VAL A 228 -2.68 10.87 9.60
CA VAL A 228 -1.85 11.39 8.50
C VAL A 228 -0.89 12.45 9.03
N ALA A 229 -1.35 13.39 9.87
CA ALA A 229 -0.49 14.42 10.44
C ALA A 229 0.64 13.80 11.28
N LEU A 230 0.34 12.82 12.13
CA LEU A 230 1.32 12.12 12.96
C LEU A 230 2.35 11.36 12.10
N VAL A 231 1.88 10.63 11.09
CA VAL A 231 2.74 9.89 10.16
C VAL A 231 3.67 10.84 9.41
N LEU A 232 3.13 11.92 8.85
CA LEU A 232 3.95 12.91 8.13
C LEU A 232 4.96 13.58 9.07
N ALA A 233 4.56 13.93 10.31
CA ALA A 233 5.48 14.45 11.30
C ALA A 233 6.63 13.45 11.57
N GLY A 234 6.32 12.18 11.80
CA GLY A 234 7.33 11.13 12.00
C GLY A 234 8.26 10.96 10.81
N MET A 235 7.74 11.00 9.59
CA MET A 235 8.53 10.87 8.35
C MET A 235 9.49 12.05 8.12
N TYR A 236 9.09 13.27 8.44
CA TYR A 236 9.88 14.48 8.14
C TYR A 236 10.73 14.98 9.30
N LEU A 237 10.38 14.67 10.55
CA LEU A 237 11.10 15.11 11.74
C LEU A 237 12.61 14.77 11.72
N PRO A 238 13.05 13.54 11.34
CA PRO A 238 14.47 13.22 11.26
C PRO A 238 15.24 14.14 10.29
N TRP A 239 14.65 14.45 9.15
CA TRP A 239 15.25 15.33 8.14
C TRP A 239 15.34 16.79 8.56
N TYR A 240 14.35 17.26 9.32
CA TYR A 240 14.34 18.60 9.89
C TYR A 240 15.44 18.78 10.94
N ILE A 241 15.61 17.81 11.83
CA ILE A 241 16.62 17.84 12.89
C ILE A 241 18.04 17.80 12.29
N HIS A 242 18.28 16.90 11.32
CA HIS A 242 19.59 16.78 10.70
C HIS A 242 20.00 17.97 9.81
N ARG A 243 19.05 18.78 9.37
CA ARG A 243 19.32 19.98 8.56
C ARG A 243 19.82 21.16 9.39
N LYS A 244 19.59 21.15 10.71
CA LYS A 244 20.01 22.20 11.65
C LYS A 244 21.40 21.96 12.25
N LYS A 245 22.00 20.81 11.99
CA LYS A 245 23.39 20.48 12.32
C LYS A 245 24.28 20.62 11.08
#